data_71d17842bda29748c1896e9c29fc1d21
#
_entry.id   71d17842bda29748c1896e9c29fc1d21
#
_cell.length_a   1.000
_cell.length_b   1.000
_cell.length_c   1.000
_cell.angle_alpha   90.00
_cell.angle_beta   90.00
_cell.angle_gamma   90.00
#
_symmetry.space_group_name_H-M   'P 1'
#
loop_
_entity.id
_entity.type
_entity.pdbx_description
1 polymer ?
#
loop_
_entity_poly.entity_id
_entity_poly.type
_entity_poly.pdbx_seq_one_letter_code
_entity_poly.pdbx_strand_id
1 'polypeptide(L)'
;FAFLQVLSNPEMRIFISARHLQLCEREPFTFEMCFYHICQFVKRAHAILGTGDDRRVTVSFASLDTLASRTSMMQAFQRLLDLELLLPEPARVSLTLPTGIASRTGPATSPYGTLPTPTVIPSVLPVRAQVSAKAILESALSPERVEPLSSVMIKWAESTAL
;
A
#
# COMPACT_ATOMS: atom_id res chain seq x y z
N PHE A 1 4.59 15.11 12.75
CA PHE A 1 4.23 14.50 11.43
C PHE A 1 3.09 15.26 10.72
N ALA A 2 3.21 16.61 10.66
CA ALA A 2 2.19 17.47 10.02
C ALA A 2 1.90 17.08 8.55
N PHE A 3 2.88 16.55 7.82
CA PHE A 3 2.71 16.12 6.43
C PHE A 3 1.72 14.96 6.24
N LEU A 4 1.53 14.10 7.25
CA LEU A 4 0.56 13.00 7.18
C LEU A 4 -0.89 13.51 7.22
N GLN A 5 -1.11 14.71 7.76
CA GLN A 5 -2.45 15.31 7.84
C GLN A 5 -2.96 15.82 6.48
N VAL A 6 -2.05 16.03 5.52
CA VAL A 6 -2.35 16.48 4.16
C VAL A 6 -2.65 15.33 3.20
N LEU A 7 -2.40 14.09 3.62
CA LEU A 7 -2.65 12.92 2.78
C LEU A 7 -4.14 12.77 2.47
N SER A 8 -4.44 12.47 1.23
CA SER A 8 -5.80 12.17 0.76
C SER A 8 -6.36 10.90 1.39
N ASN A 9 -7.67 10.74 1.35
CA ASN A 9 -8.33 9.54 1.88
C ASN A 9 -7.83 8.23 1.23
N PRO A 10 -7.60 8.13 -0.11
CA PRO A 10 -6.99 6.94 -0.71
C PRO A 10 -5.59 6.63 -0.18
N GLU A 11 -4.74 7.64 -0.01
CA GLU A 11 -3.38 7.48 0.52
C GLU A 11 -3.42 6.98 1.96
N MET A 12 -4.31 7.55 2.77
CA MET A 12 -4.46 7.13 4.16
C MET A 12 -4.97 5.68 4.27
N ARG A 13 -5.80 5.21 3.34
CA ARG A 13 -6.21 3.79 3.30
C ARG A 13 -5.05 2.85 3.07
N ILE A 14 -4.15 3.19 2.15
CA ILE A 14 -2.92 2.42 1.94
C ILE A 14 -2.10 2.40 3.22
N PHE A 15 -1.95 3.55 3.91
CA PHE A 15 -1.23 3.62 5.18
C PHE A 15 -1.86 2.82 6.31
N ILE A 16 -3.18 2.86 6.47
CA ILE A 16 -3.88 2.04 7.48
C ILE A 16 -3.65 0.56 7.18
N SER A 17 -3.72 0.17 5.90
CA SER A 17 -3.42 -1.20 5.49
C SER A 17 -1.95 -1.57 5.79
N ALA A 18 -1.01 -0.68 5.46
CA ALA A 18 0.41 -0.87 5.76
C ALA A 18 0.65 -1.01 7.28
N ARG A 19 -0.01 -0.18 8.10
CA ARG A 19 0.04 -0.31 9.56
C ARG A 19 -0.39 -1.70 10.04
N HIS A 20 -1.49 -2.23 9.51
CA HIS A 20 -1.94 -3.56 9.89
C HIS A 20 -0.94 -4.64 9.46
N LEU A 21 -0.33 -4.51 8.29
CA LEU A 21 0.71 -5.43 7.83
C LEU A 21 1.97 -5.34 8.70
N GLN A 22 2.36 -4.14 9.14
CA GLN A 22 3.45 -3.95 10.11
C GLN A 22 3.16 -4.64 11.44
N LEU A 23 1.95 -4.47 11.99
CA LEU A 23 1.55 -5.11 13.24
C LEU A 23 1.52 -6.64 13.15
N CYS A 24 1.34 -7.19 11.95
CA CYS A 24 1.38 -8.62 11.70
C CYS A 24 2.76 -9.12 11.26
N GLU A 25 3.79 -8.27 11.38
CA GLU A 25 5.17 -8.61 10.98
C GLU A 25 5.28 -9.05 9.50
N ARG A 26 4.41 -8.49 8.65
CA ARG A 26 4.37 -8.78 7.19
C ARG A 26 5.04 -7.67 6.39
N GLU A 27 6.22 -7.27 6.79
CA GLU A 27 7.09 -6.42 6.00
C GLU A 27 8.27 -7.22 5.41
N PRO A 28 8.65 -6.94 4.18
CA PRO A 28 8.11 -5.98 3.22
C PRO A 28 6.76 -6.41 2.65
N PHE A 29 5.93 -5.46 2.25
CA PHE A 29 4.62 -5.71 1.66
C PHE A 29 4.54 -5.14 0.24
N THR A 30 3.55 -5.58 -0.53
CA THR A 30 3.30 -5.12 -1.90
C THR A 30 1.98 -4.35 -1.98
N PHE A 31 1.77 -3.64 -3.08
CA PHE A 31 0.46 -3.03 -3.36
C PHE A 31 -0.68 -4.06 -3.31
N GLU A 32 -0.46 -5.26 -3.87
CA GLU A 32 -1.49 -6.30 -3.88
C GLU A 32 -1.90 -6.73 -2.48
N MET A 33 -0.94 -6.81 -1.55
CA MET A 33 -1.23 -7.12 -0.14
C MET A 33 -2.09 -6.03 0.50
N CYS A 34 -1.71 -4.76 0.30
CA CYS A 34 -2.49 -3.62 0.79
C CYS A 34 -3.89 -3.59 0.18
N PHE A 35 -3.99 -3.75 -1.13
CA PHE A 35 -5.27 -3.72 -1.85
C PHE A 35 -6.19 -4.87 -1.43
N TYR A 36 -5.66 -6.08 -1.30
CA TYR A 36 -6.41 -7.22 -0.78
C TYR A 36 -6.97 -6.93 0.62
N HIS A 37 -6.16 -6.35 1.50
CA HIS A 37 -6.55 -6.01 2.85
C HIS A 37 -7.67 -4.96 2.88
N ILE A 38 -7.58 -3.93 2.03
CA ILE A 38 -8.62 -2.92 1.83
C ILE A 38 -9.93 -3.58 1.35
N CYS A 39 -9.85 -4.47 0.36
CA CYS A 39 -11.02 -5.19 -0.14
C CYS A 39 -11.69 -6.05 0.93
N GLN A 40 -10.91 -6.70 1.79
CA GLN A 40 -11.45 -7.48 2.91
C GLN A 40 -12.16 -6.58 3.94
N PHE A 41 -11.57 -5.42 4.22
CA PHE A 41 -12.23 -4.43 5.08
C PHE A 41 -13.57 -3.97 4.50
N VAL A 42 -13.62 -3.60 3.22
CA VAL A 42 -14.83 -3.17 2.54
C VAL A 42 -15.92 -4.25 2.60
N LYS A 43 -15.56 -5.51 2.32
CA LYS A 43 -16.51 -6.64 2.42
C LYS A 43 -17.08 -6.81 3.84
N ARG A 44 -16.22 -6.70 4.86
CA ARG A 44 -16.68 -6.79 6.27
C ARG A 44 -17.57 -5.61 6.65
N ALA A 45 -17.22 -4.39 6.22
CA ALA A 45 -18.02 -3.20 6.45
C ALA A 45 -19.41 -3.33 5.82
N HIS A 46 -19.50 -3.85 4.59
CA HIS A 46 -20.77 -4.15 3.94
C HIS A 46 -21.59 -5.19 4.71
N ALA A 47 -20.98 -6.25 5.19
CA ALA A 47 -21.67 -7.30 5.96
C ALA A 47 -22.27 -6.74 7.27
N ILE A 48 -21.52 -5.87 7.96
CA ILE A 48 -21.97 -5.25 9.22
C ILE A 48 -23.10 -4.24 8.98
N LEU A 49 -22.97 -3.42 7.94
CA LEU A 49 -23.96 -2.39 7.61
C LEU A 49 -25.23 -2.95 6.96
N GLY A 50 -25.11 -4.08 6.25
CA GLY A 50 -26.23 -4.74 5.57
C GLY A 50 -27.21 -5.50 6.48
N THR A 51 -26.83 -5.76 7.74
CA THR A 51 -27.67 -6.47 8.73
C THR A 51 -28.53 -5.54 9.59
N GLY A 52 -28.33 -4.22 9.48
CA GLY A 52 -29.11 -3.22 10.21
C GLY A 52 -30.33 -2.75 9.42
N ASP A 53 -31.52 -2.90 10.01
CA ASP A 53 -32.83 -2.50 9.47
C ASP A 53 -33.01 -0.95 9.38
N ASP A 54 -31.94 -0.19 9.46
CA ASP A 54 -31.95 1.27 9.45
C ASP A 54 -31.72 1.83 8.03
N ARG A 55 -32.82 2.19 7.38
CA ARG A 55 -32.90 2.90 6.07
C ARG A 55 -32.10 4.22 6.02
N ARG A 56 -31.46 4.65 7.11
CA ARG A 56 -30.65 5.88 7.18
C ARG A 56 -29.19 5.69 6.75
N VAL A 57 -28.74 4.45 6.52
CA VAL A 57 -27.35 4.15 6.17
C VAL A 57 -27.11 4.07 4.65
N THR A 58 -28.13 4.28 3.83
CA THR A 58 -28.06 4.16 2.35
C THR A 58 -27.08 5.15 1.68
N VAL A 59 -26.65 6.20 2.35
CA VAL A 59 -25.68 7.18 1.79
C VAL A 59 -24.26 6.62 1.76
N SER A 60 -23.99 5.52 2.44
CA SER A 60 -22.64 5.01 2.65
C SER A 60 -22.18 3.94 1.65
N PHE A 61 -23.11 3.26 0.95
CA PHE A 61 -22.73 2.14 0.08
C PHE A 61 -22.00 2.57 -1.20
N ALA A 62 -22.50 3.59 -1.89
CA ALA A 62 -21.85 4.12 -3.08
C ALA A 62 -20.45 4.69 -2.78
N SER A 63 -20.22 5.19 -1.55
CA SER A 63 -18.91 5.64 -1.12
C SER A 63 -17.97 4.46 -0.81
N LEU A 64 -18.47 3.31 -0.36
CA LEU A 64 -17.64 2.14 -0.09
C LEU A 64 -17.14 1.48 -1.38
N ASP A 65 -17.93 1.42 -2.43
CA ASP A 65 -17.49 0.88 -3.73
C ASP A 65 -16.44 1.75 -4.40
N THR A 66 -16.57 3.09 -4.29
CA THR A 66 -15.50 4.01 -4.70
C THR A 66 -14.23 3.87 -3.85
N LEU A 67 -14.35 3.34 -2.62
CA LEU A 67 -13.21 3.09 -1.74
C LEU A 67 -12.27 1.99 -2.27
N ALA A 68 -12.77 1.06 -3.06
CA ALA A 68 -12.04 -0.11 -3.55
C ALA A 68 -11.65 0.01 -5.04
N SER A 69 -11.70 1.21 -5.63
CA SER A 69 -11.20 1.39 -6.99
C SER A 69 -9.70 1.08 -7.05
N ARG A 70 -9.35 -0.02 -7.73
CA ARG A 70 -7.95 -0.45 -7.88
C ARG A 70 -7.08 0.65 -8.51
N THR A 71 -7.60 1.36 -9.50
CA THR A 71 -6.87 2.44 -10.16
C THR A 71 -6.56 3.58 -9.19
N SER A 72 -7.54 4.03 -8.43
CA SER A 72 -7.36 5.09 -7.43
C SER A 72 -6.37 4.67 -6.34
N MET A 73 -6.45 3.41 -5.87
CA MET A 73 -5.52 2.89 -4.86
C MET A 73 -4.09 2.76 -5.43
N MET A 74 -3.94 2.37 -6.68
CA MET A 74 -2.63 2.29 -7.34
C MET A 74 -2.00 3.68 -7.49
N GLN A 75 -2.79 4.68 -7.87
CA GLN A 75 -2.32 6.06 -7.95
C GLN A 75 -1.90 6.59 -6.57
N ALA A 76 -2.68 6.30 -5.54
CA ALA A 76 -2.33 6.64 -4.16
C ALA A 76 -1.02 5.95 -3.71
N PHE A 77 -0.86 4.67 -4.03
CA PHE A 77 0.36 3.92 -3.72
C PHE A 77 1.58 4.50 -4.44
N GLN A 78 1.45 4.82 -5.73
CA GLN A 78 2.52 5.46 -6.50
C GLN A 78 2.90 6.81 -5.90
N ARG A 79 1.92 7.62 -5.52
CA ARG A 79 2.20 8.91 -4.89
C ARG A 79 2.93 8.78 -3.55
N LEU A 80 2.62 7.75 -2.76
CA LEU A 80 3.35 7.48 -1.52
C LEU A 80 4.80 7.03 -1.77
N LEU A 81 5.07 6.35 -2.89
CA LEU A 81 6.44 6.06 -3.34
C LEU A 81 7.15 7.35 -3.76
N ASP A 82 6.50 8.21 -4.53
CA ASP A 82 7.07 9.48 -5.00
C ASP A 82 7.37 10.45 -3.84
N LEU A 83 6.58 10.36 -2.76
CA LEU A 83 6.81 11.11 -1.52
C LEU A 83 7.83 10.45 -0.58
N GLU A 84 8.42 9.33 -0.98
CA GLU A 84 9.37 8.54 -0.18
C GLU A 84 8.80 8.07 1.18
N LEU A 85 7.48 8.01 1.30
CA LEU A 85 6.79 7.49 2.48
C LEU A 85 6.69 5.97 2.47
N LEU A 86 6.76 5.38 1.27
CA LEU A 86 7.01 3.97 1.03
C LEU A 86 8.33 3.86 0.28
N LEU A 87 9.25 3.05 0.79
CA LEU A 87 10.52 2.81 0.11
C LEU A 87 10.55 1.40 -0.47
N PRO A 88 10.94 1.27 -1.75
CA PRO A 88 11.19 -0.03 -2.34
C PRO A 88 12.29 -0.76 -1.58
N GLU A 89 12.04 -2.01 -1.23
CA GLU A 89 13.11 -2.85 -0.73
C GLU A 89 14.00 -3.25 -1.92
N PRO A 90 15.32 -3.05 -1.83
CA PRO A 90 16.21 -3.50 -2.90
C PRO A 90 16.00 -5.00 -3.07
N ALA A 91 15.57 -5.40 -4.26
CA ALA A 91 15.50 -6.81 -4.59
C ALA A 91 16.86 -7.41 -4.26
N ARG A 92 16.92 -8.30 -3.27
CA ARG A 92 18.10 -9.13 -3.07
C ARG A 92 18.17 -10.03 -4.30
N VAL A 93 18.79 -9.51 -5.36
CA VAL A 93 19.20 -10.32 -6.47
C VAL A 93 20.27 -11.23 -5.87
N SER A 94 19.86 -12.37 -5.38
CA SER A 94 20.76 -13.48 -5.18
C SER A 94 21.27 -13.85 -6.58
N LEU A 95 22.31 -13.17 -7.01
CA LEU A 95 23.17 -13.62 -8.08
C LEU A 95 23.84 -14.91 -7.58
N THR A 96 23.08 -15.97 -7.48
CA THR A 96 23.65 -17.30 -7.61
C THR A 96 24.09 -17.40 -9.06
N LEU A 97 25.26 -16.82 -9.34
CA LEU A 97 26.02 -17.17 -10.52
C LEU A 97 26.13 -18.70 -10.49
N PRO A 98 25.62 -19.41 -11.52
CA PRO A 98 25.97 -20.81 -11.67
C PRO A 98 27.49 -20.83 -11.90
N THR A 99 28.22 -21.22 -10.85
CA THR A 99 29.66 -21.48 -10.91
C THR A 99 29.86 -22.70 -11.81
N GLY A 100 30.08 -22.47 -13.07
CA GLY A 100 30.45 -23.55 -13.96
C GLY A 100 30.08 -23.31 -15.43
N ILE A 101 30.76 -22.42 -16.10
CA ILE A 101 31.22 -22.65 -17.49
C ILE A 101 32.49 -21.84 -17.69
N ALA A 102 33.53 -22.60 -17.92
CA ALA A 102 34.85 -22.12 -18.22
C ALA A 102 34.93 -21.23 -19.47
N SER A 103 35.78 -20.23 -19.35
CA SER A 103 36.62 -19.63 -20.39
C SER A 103 36.27 -19.94 -21.85
N ARG A 104 35.78 -18.95 -22.55
CA ARG A 104 36.15 -18.71 -23.93
C ARG A 104 36.44 -17.24 -24.11
N THR A 105 37.73 -16.92 -24.16
CA THR A 105 38.32 -15.69 -24.64
C THR A 105 37.86 -15.41 -26.07
N GLY A 106 37.20 -14.31 -26.29
CA GLY A 106 36.97 -13.70 -27.59
C GLY A 106 36.72 -12.20 -27.41
N PRO A 107 37.44 -11.34 -28.13
CA PRO A 107 37.23 -9.91 -28.02
C PRO A 107 35.96 -9.53 -28.80
N ALA A 108 34.90 -9.17 -28.15
CA ALA A 108 33.76 -8.53 -28.75
C ALA A 108 33.58 -7.14 -28.18
N THR A 109 34.14 -6.19 -28.86
CA THR A 109 33.73 -4.81 -28.87
C THR A 109 32.29 -4.74 -29.37
N SER A 110 31.36 -4.39 -28.49
CA SER A 110 30.09 -3.79 -28.88
C SER A 110 29.74 -2.66 -27.93
N PRO A 111 29.83 -1.42 -28.39
CA PRO A 111 29.29 -0.30 -27.64
C PRO A 111 27.79 -0.24 -27.90
N TYR A 112 27.05 0.12 -26.86
CA TYR A 112 25.61 0.36 -26.86
C TYR A 112 24.71 -0.88 -26.77
N GLY A 113 24.70 -1.44 -25.59
CA GLY A 113 23.58 -2.22 -25.10
C GLY A 113 23.23 -1.75 -23.70
N THR A 114 22.47 -0.66 -23.59
CA THR A 114 21.74 -0.39 -22.36
C THR A 114 20.82 -1.58 -22.13
N LEU A 115 21.19 -2.44 -21.19
CA LEU A 115 20.31 -3.48 -20.71
C LEU A 115 19.00 -2.79 -20.31
N PRO A 116 17.84 -3.22 -20.83
CA PRO A 116 16.58 -2.68 -20.39
C PRO A 116 16.50 -2.87 -18.89
N THR A 117 16.47 -1.77 -18.14
CA THR A 117 16.19 -1.81 -16.71
C THR A 117 14.89 -2.57 -16.56
N PRO A 118 14.85 -3.68 -15.80
CA PRO A 118 13.63 -4.44 -15.63
C PRO A 118 12.57 -3.47 -15.10
N THR A 119 11.54 -3.20 -15.90
CA THR A 119 10.41 -2.39 -15.48
C THR A 119 9.67 -3.20 -14.44
N VAL A 120 10.03 -3.01 -13.17
CA VAL A 120 9.35 -3.68 -12.06
C VAL A 120 7.91 -3.18 -12.05
N ILE A 121 6.96 -4.11 -12.17
CA ILE A 121 5.54 -3.77 -12.12
C ILE A 121 5.26 -3.20 -10.72
N PRO A 122 4.80 -1.95 -10.59
CA PRO A 122 4.63 -1.30 -9.28
C PRO A 122 3.75 -2.09 -8.31
N SER A 123 2.83 -2.91 -8.82
CA SER A 123 1.92 -3.70 -8.01
C SER A 123 2.58 -4.84 -7.22
N VAL A 124 3.71 -5.36 -7.69
CA VAL A 124 4.45 -6.46 -7.03
C VAL A 124 5.76 -6.00 -6.39
N LEU A 125 6.04 -4.69 -6.44
CA LEU A 125 7.21 -4.12 -5.83
C LEU A 125 7.12 -4.27 -4.31
N PRO A 126 8.07 -4.97 -3.64
CA PRO A 126 8.11 -5.03 -2.20
C PRO A 126 8.56 -3.68 -1.64
N VAL A 127 7.82 -3.16 -0.67
CA VAL A 127 8.07 -1.86 -0.05
C VAL A 127 8.02 -1.96 1.47
N ARG A 128 8.63 -0.97 2.13
CA ARG A 128 8.48 -0.73 3.58
C ARG A 128 7.95 0.67 3.82
N ALA A 129 7.10 0.80 4.83
CA ALA A 129 6.66 2.11 5.25
C ALA A 129 7.76 2.78 6.09
N GLN A 130 8.03 4.05 5.80
CA GLN A 130 8.99 4.87 6.57
C GLN A 130 8.36 5.44 7.84
N VAL A 131 7.07 5.25 7.99
CA VAL A 131 6.27 5.74 9.10
C VAL A 131 5.89 4.58 10.02
N SER A 132 6.08 4.74 11.30
CA SER A 132 5.71 3.70 12.27
C SER A 132 4.19 3.51 12.35
N ALA A 133 3.75 2.31 12.70
CA ALA A 133 2.34 1.97 12.87
C ALA A 133 1.62 2.91 13.86
N LYS A 134 2.33 3.39 14.90
CA LYS A 134 1.81 4.35 15.88
C LYS A 134 1.54 5.72 15.24
N ALA A 135 2.50 6.24 14.49
CA ALA A 135 2.36 7.56 13.86
C ALA A 135 1.27 7.57 12.77
N ILE A 136 1.09 6.45 12.07
CA ILE A 136 -0.02 6.27 11.12
C ILE A 136 -1.36 6.36 11.87
N LEU A 137 -1.50 5.68 13.00
CA LEU A 137 -2.73 5.71 13.81
C LEU A 137 -3.00 7.13 14.34
N GLU A 138 -2.01 7.77 14.93
CA GLU A 138 -2.14 9.14 15.45
C GLU A 138 -2.57 10.12 14.35
N SER A 139 -2.01 9.99 13.15
CA SER A 139 -2.42 10.80 12.00
C SER A 139 -3.84 10.50 11.53
N ALA A 140 -4.26 9.22 11.54
CA ALA A 140 -5.62 8.83 11.16
C ALA A 140 -6.68 9.40 12.14
N LEU A 141 -6.34 9.49 13.42
CA LEU A 141 -7.22 10.01 14.48
C LEU A 141 -7.15 11.54 14.62
N SER A 142 -6.21 12.21 13.96
CA SER A 142 -6.01 13.65 14.12
C SER A 142 -7.22 14.45 13.63
N PRO A 143 -7.75 15.38 14.42
CA PRO A 143 -8.82 16.28 13.99
C PRO A 143 -8.33 17.35 13.00
N GLU A 144 -7.02 17.55 12.89
CA GLU A 144 -6.39 18.56 12.03
C GLU A 144 -6.21 18.11 10.59
N ARG A 145 -6.74 16.95 10.22
CA ARG A 145 -6.65 16.45 8.85
C ARG A 145 -7.41 17.33 7.87
N VAL A 146 -6.79 17.59 6.72
CA VAL A 146 -7.42 18.34 5.61
C VAL A 146 -8.64 17.59 5.08
N GLU A 147 -8.54 16.26 4.96
CA GLU A 147 -9.66 15.40 4.60
C GLU A 147 -10.02 14.50 5.78
N PRO A 148 -11.15 14.74 6.46
CA PRO A 148 -11.56 13.92 7.59
C PRO A 148 -11.90 12.49 7.13
N LEU A 149 -11.49 11.51 7.93
CA LEU A 149 -11.83 10.12 7.69
C LEU A 149 -13.25 9.82 8.18
N SER A 150 -13.94 8.92 7.50
CA SER A 150 -15.23 8.43 7.98
C SER A 150 -15.07 7.65 9.29
N SER A 151 -16.13 7.60 10.11
CA SER A 151 -16.12 6.86 11.37
C SER A 151 -15.80 5.37 11.19
N VAL A 152 -16.17 4.79 10.06
CA VAL A 152 -15.86 3.41 9.70
C VAL A 152 -14.36 3.23 9.44
N MET A 153 -13.72 4.19 8.77
CA MET A 153 -12.27 4.20 8.54
C MET A 153 -11.48 4.39 9.83
N ILE A 154 -11.95 5.24 10.73
CA ILE A 154 -11.34 5.44 12.05
C ILE A 154 -11.36 4.14 12.84
N LYS A 155 -12.52 3.48 12.94
CA LYS A 155 -12.65 2.18 13.60
C LYS A 155 -11.73 1.12 12.98
N TRP A 156 -11.59 1.14 11.66
CA TRP A 156 -10.65 0.25 11.00
C TRP A 156 -9.20 0.56 11.34
N ALA A 157 -8.83 1.85 11.38
CA ALA A 157 -7.48 2.26 11.79
C ALA A 157 -7.15 1.84 13.23
N GLU A 158 -8.11 1.89 14.14
CA GLU A 158 -7.95 1.46 15.54
C GLU A 158 -7.88 -0.06 15.70
N SER A 159 -8.49 -0.81 14.78
CA SER A 159 -8.49 -2.26 14.87
C SER A 159 -7.06 -2.81 14.74
N THR A 160 -6.78 -3.86 15.49
CA THR A 160 -5.54 -4.63 15.40
C THR A 160 -5.75 -5.97 14.71
N ALA A 161 -7.00 -6.31 14.39
CA ALA A 161 -7.37 -7.57 13.75
C ALA A 161 -7.34 -7.44 12.21
N LEU A 162 -6.63 -8.35 11.59
CA LEU A 162 -6.70 -8.64 10.16
C LEU A 162 -7.96 -9.42 9.81
#